data_66e128d2b2efd5b5db42fb5618897b69
#
_entry.id   66e128d2b2efd5b5db42fb5618897b69
#
_cell.length_a   1.000
_cell.length_b   1.000
_cell.length_c   1.000
_cell.angle_alpha   90.00
_cell.angle_beta   90.00
_cell.angle_gamma   90.00
#
_symmetry.space_group_name_H-M   'P 1'
#
loop_
_entity.id
_entity.type
_entity.pdbx_description
1 polymer ?
#
loop_
_entity_poly.entity_id
_entity_poly.type
_entity_poly.pdbx_seq_one_letter_code
_entity_poly.pdbx_strand_id
1 'polypeptide(L)'
;MDYLARKYLRPRKIPSTACSGCGLGQVHKKVLLAIDELGLGTGDIVWGTGIGCAGRQTFNTWKGDNFAGTHGRVYALATGLRLALPPEKKIILTVGDGDAFGIGLLHLLNCARRNVGLTVIVCDNLGYQSTGGQYGWTTPAGYCTDSSPLGMWEPNWVQGGRDILAVLKAAGATFLARHTSFEGRNAVLSIKKALLNNGFSLVHVYFPCVTNFGARALGTRRPAAIYQWFRERTAAMDQAGPEVDFPLRTGIYYDASNSRPEFCENLRAWVAKVQEQGGNR
;
A
#
# COMPACT_ATOMS: atom_id res chain seq x y z
N MET A 1 -0.63 24.16 -11.69
CA MET A 1 -0.20 23.03 -10.82
C MET A 1 -1.01 23.10 -9.53
N ASP A 2 -1.63 22.01 -9.11
CA ASP A 2 -2.39 21.89 -7.87
C ASP A 2 -1.52 22.28 -6.65
N TYR A 3 -2.14 22.83 -5.58
CA TYR A 3 -1.47 23.24 -4.34
C TYR A 3 -0.59 22.13 -3.75
N LEU A 4 -1.13 20.90 -3.63
CA LEU A 4 -0.39 19.75 -3.12
C LEU A 4 0.85 19.42 -3.97
N ALA A 5 0.73 19.51 -5.28
CA ALA A 5 1.84 19.25 -6.17
C ALA A 5 2.96 20.30 -6.00
N ARG A 6 2.61 21.56 -5.80
CA ARG A 6 3.61 22.62 -5.52
C ARG A 6 4.31 22.41 -4.17
N LYS A 7 3.56 22.01 -3.15
CA LYS A 7 4.08 21.84 -1.79
C LYS A 7 4.99 20.61 -1.67
N TYR A 8 4.56 19.48 -2.22
CA TYR A 8 5.14 18.17 -1.92
C TYR A 8 5.90 17.51 -3.07
N LEU A 9 5.72 17.95 -4.32
CA LEU A 9 6.29 17.27 -5.47
C LEU A 9 7.37 18.08 -6.17
N ARG A 10 8.30 17.38 -6.81
CA ARG A 10 9.37 17.97 -7.65
C ARG A 10 8.77 18.54 -8.95
N PRO A 11 8.78 19.85 -9.19
CA PRO A 11 8.10 20.45 -10.35
C PRO A 11 8.57 19.88 -11.68
N ARG A 12 9.89 19.59 -11.82
CA ARG A 12 10.49 19.06 -13.05
C ARG A 12 10.07 17.61 -13.37
N LYS A 13 9.36 16.95 -12.45
CA LYS A 13 8.86 15.57 -12.59
C LYS A 13 7.34 15.49 -12.75
N ILE A 14 6.70 16.62 -13.04
CA ILE A 14 5.28 16.70 -13.34
C ILE A 14 5.11 17.19 -14.79
N PRO A 15 4.31 16.52 -15.62
CA PRO A 15 3.48 15.33 -15.33
C PRO A 15 4.32 14.10 -14.97
N SER A 16 3.73 13.21 -14.17
CA SER A 16 4.40 11.98 -13.76
C SER A 16 4.44 10.94 -14.89
N THR A 17 5.16 9.84 -14.68
CA THR A 17 5.27 8.73 -15.63
C THR A 17 4.07 7.78 -15.62
N ALA A 18 3.00 8.08 -14.87
CA ALA A 18 1.79 7.28 -14.86
C ALA A 18 1.06 7.38 -16.21
N CYS A 19 0.48 6.26 -16.68
CA CYS A 19 -0.28 6.24 -17.91
C CYS A 19 -1.53 7.14 -17.81
N SER A 20 -1.91 7.78 -18.92
CA SER A 20 -3.17 8.56 -19.00
C SER A 20 -4.37 7.71 -18.61
N GLY A 21 -5.20 8.19 -17.67
CA GLY A 21 -6.36 7.45 -17.17
C GLY A 21 -6.06 6.37 -16.13
N CYS A 22 -4.79 6.15 -15.77
CA CYS A 22 -4.38 5.27 -14.69
C CYS A 22 -4.81 5.85 -13.33
N GLY A 23 -5.34 4.99 -12.44
CA GLY A 23 -5.77 5.39 -11.10
C GLY A 23 -4.65 5.70 -10.10
N LEU A 24 -3.40 5.40 -10.43
CA LEU A 24 -2.26 5.56 -9.51
C LEU A 24 -2.06 7.00 -9.04
N GLY A 25 -2.26 7.98 -9.93
CA GLY A 25 -2.18 9.40 -9.56
C GLY A 25 -3.22 9.81 -8.50
N GLN A 26 -4.41 9.18 -8.53
CA GLN A 26 -5.44 9.41 -7.52
C GLN A 26 -5.05 8.81 -6.17
N VAL A 27 -4.44 7.63 -6.14
CA VAL A 27 -3.90 7.03 -4.90
C VAL A 27 -2.84 7.94 -4.30
N HIS A 28 -1.88 8.37 -5.11
CA HIS A 28 -0.81 9.27 -4.67
C HIS A 28 -1.35 10.61 -4.12
N LYS A 29 -2.35 11.19 -4.81
CA LYS A 29 -3.01 12.42 -4.33
C LYS A 29 -3.69 12.24 -2.97
N LYS A 30 -4.29 11.07 -2.69
CA LYS A 30 -4.91 10.78 -1.38
C LYS A 30 -3.88 10.70 -0.26
N VAL A 31 -2.72 10.12 -0.53
CA VAL A 31 -1.62 10.10 0.44
C VAL A 31 -1.13 11.52 0.73
N LEU A 32 -0.95 12.35 -0.31
CA LEU A 32 -0.56 13.76 -0.13
C LEU A 32 -1.60 14.57 0.64
N LEU A 33 -2.90 14.34 0.39
CA LEU A 33 -3.98 14.97 1.15
C LEU A 33 -3.94 14.57 2.63
N ALA A 34 -3.72 13.29 2.92
CA ALA A 34 -3.61 12.82 4.30
C ALA A 34 -2.42 13.45 5.03
N ILE A 35 -1.28 13.55 4.37
CA ILE A 35 -0.07 14.22 4.87
C ILE A 35 -0.35 15.70 5.16
N ASP A 36 -0.97 16.40 4.21
CA ASP A 36 -1.26 17.83 4.32
C ASP A 36 -2.24 18.15 5.44
N GLU A 37 -3.32 17.37 5.56
CA GLU A 37 -4.32 17.52 6.62
C GLU A 37 -3.82 17.15 8.02
N LEU A 38 -2.73 16.42 8.13
CA LEU A 38 -2.03 16.18 9.40
C LEU A 38 -0.97 17.24 9.70
N GLY A 39 -0.81 18.23 8.84
CA GLY A 39 0.20 19.27 9.00
C GLY A 39 1.64 18.80 8.80
N LEU A 40 1.85 17.61 8.24
CA LEU A 40 3.18 17.04 8.04
C LEU A 40 3.89 17.69 6.84
N GLY A 41 5.15 18.04 7.04
CA GLY A 41 6.04 18.52 5.99
C GLY A 41 6.85 17.41 5.31
N THR A 42 7.58 17.76 4.26
CA THR A 42 8.48 16.83 3.58
C THR A 42 9.64 16.36 4.48
N GLY A 43 10.02 17.18 5.45
CA GLY A 43 11.06 16.83 6.43
C GLY A 43 10.60 15.83 7.50
N ASP A 44 9.28 15.66 7.72
CA ASP A 44 8.75 14.74 8.73
C ASP A 44 8.61 13.30 8.22
N ILE A 45 8.80 13.09 6.91
CA ILE A 45 8.50 11.84 6.22
C ILE A 45 9.72 11.35 5.45
N VAL A 46 10.04 10.08 5.65
CA VAL A 46 10.92 9.32 4.77
C VAL A 46 10.05 8.36 3.96
N TRP A 47 10.05 8.49 2.62
CA TRP A 47 9.15 7.73 1.76
C TRP A 47 9.89 6.62 1.01
N GLY A 48 9.69 5.38 1.45
CA GLY A 48 10.25 4.20 0.81
C GLY A 48 9.36 3.68 -0.33
N THR A 49 9.98 3.10 -1.33
CA THR A 49 9.27 2.54 -2.48
C THR A 49 9.80 1.16 -2.86
N GLY A 50 8.89 0.28 -3.25
CA GLY A 50 9.23 -0.96 -3.94
C GLY A 50 9.44 -0.74 -5.44
N ILE A 51 9.47 -1.84 -6.19
CA ILE A 51 9.66 -1.84 -7.65
C ILE A 51 8.30 -1.93 -8.36
N GLY A 52 8.14 -1.16 -9.43
CA GLY A 52 6.94 -1.13 -10.25
C GLY A 52 6.38 0.27 -10.46
N CYS A 53 5.15 0.36 -10.95
CA CYS A 53 4.49 1.64 -11.26
C CYS A 53 4.36 2.53 -10.01
N ALA A 54 3.92 1.94 -8.89
CA ALA A 54 3.71 2.64 -7.63
C ALA A 54 5.02 3.26 -7.09
N GLY A 55 6.09 2.47 -7.04
CA GLY A 55 7.40 2.93 -6.61
C GLY A 55 7.96 4.01 -7.52
N ARG A 56 7.89 3.81 -8.83
CA ARG A 56 8.39 4.78 -9.82
C ARG A 56 7.68 6.14 -9.71
N GLN A 57 6.36 6.13 -9.51
CA GLN A 57 5.58 7.35 -9.30
C GLN A 57 6.13 8.14 -8.11
N THR A 58 6.20 7.53 -6.94
CA THR A 58 6.58 8.19 -5.70
C THR A 58 8.05 8.59 -5.69
N PHE A 59 8.95 7.67 -6.02
CA PHE A 59 10.39 7.91 -6.01
C PHE A 59 10.81 9.10 -6.88
N ASN A 60 10.21 9.22 -8.06
CA ASN A 60 10.53 10.31 -8.97
C ASN A 60 9.91 11.64 -8.54
N THR A 61 8.71 11.63 -7.98
CA THR A 61 7.93 12.86 -7.78
C THR A 61 8.03 13.46 -6.38
N TRP A 62 8.27 12.66 -5.33
CA TRP A 62 8.36 13.15 -3.95
C TRP A 62 9.55 14.10 -3.75
N LYS A 63 9.32 15.24 -3.07
CA LYS A 63 10.30 16.31 -2.87
C LYS A 63 11.20 16.08 -1.65
N GLY A 64 10.71 15.38 -0.62
CA GLY A 64 11.46 15.04 0.59
C GLY A 64 12.38 13.83 0.42
N ASP A 65 12.89 13.33 1.55
CA ASP A 65 13.75 12.15 1.59
C ASP A 65 13.01 10.91 1.10
N ASN A 66 13.68 10.14 0.26
CA ASN A 66 13.13 8.89 -0.24
C ASN A 66 14.23 7.84 -0.49
N PHE A 67 13.79 6.59 -0.50
CA PHE A 67 14.65 5.46 -0.86
C PHE A 67 13.85 4.42 -1.65
N ALA A 68 14.56 3.63 -2.45
CA ALA A 68 13.98 2.51 -3.19
C ALA A 68 14.62 1.20 -2.72
N GLY A 69 13.80 0.21 -2.43
CA GLY A 69 14.25 -1.17 -2.19
C GLY A 69 14.26 -1.97 -3.49
N THR A 70 15.04 -3.05 -3.54
CA THR A 70 14.85 -4.09 -4.55
C THR A 70 13.49 -4.75 -4.36
N HIS A 71 12.99 -5.40 -5.41
CA HIS A 71 11.65 -5.98 -5.44
C HIS A 71 11.38 -6.88 -4.22
N GLY A 72 10.35 -6.54 -3.44
CA GLY A 72 9.95 -7.23 -2.22
C GLY A 72 10.83 -6.98 -0.99
N ARG A 73 11.88 -6.14 -1.06
CA ARG A 73 12.84 -5.96 0.05
C ARG A 73 12.73 -4.62 0.79
N VAL A 74 11.90 -3.71 0.32
CA VAL A 74 11.75 -2.38 0.93
C VAL A 74 11.34 -2.43 2.41
N TYR A 75 10.60 -3.43 2.82
CA TYR A 75 10.16 -3.63 4.21
C TYR A 75 11.34 -3.89 5.17
N ALA A 76 12.29 -4.72 4.74
CA ALA A 76 13.50 -5.00 5.51
C ALA A 76 14.37 -3.76 5.64
N LEU A 77 14.56 -3.01 4.54
CA LEU A 77 15.27 -1.73 4.55
C LEU A 77 14.58 -0.72 5.46
N ALA A 78 13.25 -0.59 5.36
CA ALA A 78 12.46 0.30 6.20
C ALA A 78 12.54 -0.07 7.69
N THR A 79 12.62 -1.35 8.01
CA THR A 79 12.84 -1.80 9.41
C THR A 79 14.18 -1.31 9.92
N GLY A 80 15.25 -1.43 9.14
CA GLY A 80 16.57 -0.89 9.50
C GLY A 80 16.54 0.63 9.65
N LEU A 81 15.88 1.34 8.73
CA LEU A 81 15.70 2.79 8.85
C LEU A 81 14.89 3.19 10.09
N ARG A 82 13.85 2.43 10.45
CA ARG A 82 13.05 2.70 11.67
C ARG A 82 13.92 2.63 12.93
N LEU A 83 14.87 1.72 12.98
CA LEU A 83 15.83 1.62 14.10
C LEU A 83 16.77 2.83 14.19
N ALA A 84 17.17 3.38 13.05
CA ALA A 84 18.15 4.47 12.96
C ALA A 84 17.51 5.87 13.05
N LEU A 85 16.25 6.01 12.65
CA LEU A 85 15.55 7.31 12.60
C LEU A 85 14.95 7.69 13.96
N PRO A 86 14.84 9.00 14.25
CA PRO A 86 14.09 9.49 15.39
C PRO A 86 12.63 9.01 15.39
N PRO A 87 12.00 8.81 16.57
CA PRO A 87 10.64 8.27 16.67
C PRO A 87 9.57 9.08 15.95
N GLU A 88 9.73 10.41 15.95
CA GLU A 88 8.79 11.35 15.33
C GLU A 88 8.75 11.27 13.79
N LYS A 89 9.83 10.79 13.15
CA LYS A 89 9.86 10.60 11.70
C LYS A 89 8.89 9.50 11.27
N LYS A 90 8.04 9.80 10.31
CA LYS A 90 7.12 8.82 9.71
C LYS A 90 7.78 8.14 8.52
N ILE A 91 7.63 6.82 8.44
CA ILE A 91 8.07 6.04 7.28
C ILE A 91 6.84 5.58 6.52
N ILE A 92 6.67 6.07 5.30
CA ILE A 92 5.63 5.63 4.39
C ILE A 92 6.25 4.72 3.34
N LEU A 93 5.62 3.60 3.03
CA LEU A 93 6.02 2.72 1.94
C LEU A 93 4.91 2.72 0.88
N THR A 94 5.27 2.96 -0.39
CA THR A 94 4.36 2.79 -1.53
C THR A 94 4.87 1.67 -2.41
N VAL A 95 4.08 0.61 -2.53
CA VAL A 95 4.45 -0.65 -3.17
C VAL A 95 3.33 -1.16 -4.07
N GLY A 96 3.63 -2.00 -5.04
CA GLY A 96 2.63 -2.73 -5.83
C GLY A 96 2.15 -4.00 -5.13
N ASP A 97 1.07 -4.58 -5.63
CA ASP A 97 0.51 -5.85 -5.16
C ASP A 97 1.49 -7.01 -5.31
N GLY A 98 2.15 -7.14 -6.45
CA GLY A 98 3.19 -8.16 -6.67
C GLY A 98 4.41 -7.98 -5.76
N ASP A 99 4.77 -6.74 -5.44
CA ASP A 99 5.85 -6.41 -4.52
C ASP A 99 5.48 -6.74 -3.07
N ALA A 100 4.22 -6.51 -2.69
CA ALA A 100 3.72 -6.72 -1.33
C ALA A 100 3.31 -8.17 -1.06
N PHE A 101 2.47 -8.72 -1.91
CA PHE A 101 1.78 -9.99 -1.67
C PHE A 101 2.41 -11.18 -2.39
N GLY A 102 3.32 -10.91 -3.33
CA GLY A 102 4.18 -11.91 -3.96
C GLY A 102 5.52 -12.04 -3.23
N ILE A 103 6.58 -11.59 -3.87
CA ILE A 103 7.98 -11.79 -3.40
C ILE A 103 8.29 -11.13 -2.05
N GLY A 104 7.55 -10.08 -1.66
CA GLY A 104 7.75 -9.34 -0.41
C GLY A 104 6.95 -9.85 0.79
N LEU A 105 6.03 -10.80 0.60
CA LEU A 105 5.07 -11.19 1.64
C LEU A 105 5.73 -11.60 2.96
N LEU A 106 6.81 -12.37 2.93
CA LEU A 106 7.54 -12.79 4.13
C LEU A 106 8.03 -11.58 4.95
N HIS A 107 8.59 -10.57 4.28
CA HIS A 107 9.08 -9.36 4.95
C HIS A 107 7.94 -8.51 5.48
N LEU A 108 6.85 -8.40 4.73
CA LEU A 108 5.63 -7.70 5.12
C LEU A 108 5.03 -8.31 6.40
N LEU A 109 4.87 -9.65 6.44
CA LEU A 109 4.39 -10.38 7.62
C LEU A 109 5.29 -10.18 8.84
N ASN A 110 6.62 -10.19 8.65
CA ASN A 110 7.56 -9.94 9.73
C ASN A 110 7.46 -8.51 10.28
N CYS A 111 7.21 -7.50 9.45
CA CYS A 111 6.94 -6.13 9.92
C CYS A 111 5.65 -6.05 10.74
N ALA A 112 4.59 -6.72 10.30
CA ALA A 112 3.32 -6.79 11.03
C ALA A 112 3.49 -7.50 12.38
N ARG A 113 4.15 -8.66 12.41
CA ARG A 113 4.41 -9.45 13.62
C ARG A 113 5.15 -8.65 14.68
N ARG A 114 6.17 -7.88 14.26
CA ARG A 114 7.00 -7.06 15.15
C ARG A 114 6.33 -5.73 15.52
N ASN A 115 5.24 -5.36 14.86
CA ASN A 115 4.60 -4.05 14.98
C ASN A 115 5.58 -2.90 14.65
N VAL A 116 6.33 -3.03 13.56
CA VAL A 116 7.28 -1.98 13.13
C VAL A 116 6.50 -0.74 12.70
N GLY A 117 6.89 0.44 13.18
CA GLY A 117 6.24 1.73 12.90
C GLY A 117 6.35 2.14 11.42
N LEU A 118 5.58 1.50 10.57
CA LEU A 118 5.52 1.69 9.12
C LEU A 118 4.09 1.89 8.66
N THR A 119 3.87 2.84 7.76
CA THR A 119 2.62 2.99 7.02
C THR A 119 2.81 2.47 5.61
N VAL A 120 2.22 1.32 5.28
CA VAL A 120 2.33 0.68 3.98
C VAL A 120 1.10 0.99 3.14
N ILE A 121 1.29 1.61 1.97
CA ILE A 121 0.25 1.84 0.96
C ILE A 121 0.50 0.84 -0.17
N VAL A 122 -0.34 -0.18 -0.25
CA VAL A 122 -0.30 -1.15 -1.34
C VAL A 122 -1.18 -0.64 -2.47
N CYS A 123 -0.55 -0.30 -3.58
CA CYS A 123 -1.22 0.11 -4.82
C CYS A 123 -1.45 -1.12 -5.68
N ASP A 124 -2.68 -1.62 -5.70
CA ASP A 124 -3.06 -2.86 -6.37
C ASP A 124 -3.72 -2.59 -7.72
N ASN A 125 -3.11 -3.07 -8.78
CA ASN A 125 -3.63 -3.02 -10.15
C ASN A 125 -3.83 -4.40 -10.77
N LEU A 126 -4.01 -5.40 -9.90
CA LEU A 126 -4.39 -6.77 -10.22
C LEU A 126 -3.33 -7.53 -11.04
N GLY A 127 -2.06 -7.40 -10.65
CA GLY A 127 -0.95 -8.17 -11.22
C GLY A 127 0.31 -7.39 -11.51
N TYR A 128 1.27 -8.00 -12.19
CA TYR A 128 2.57 -7.38 -12.54
C TYR A 128 2.44 -6.50 -13.80
N GLN A 129 1.74 -5.38 -13.66
CA GLN A 129 1.39 -4.53 -14.80
C GLN A 129 2.57 -3.72 -15.36
N SER A 130 3.60 -3.45 -14.53
CA SER A 130 4.78 -2.69 -14.96
C SER A 130 5.64 -3.44 -15.96
N THR A 131 5.62 -4.76 -15.96
CA THR A 131 6.43 -5.65 -16.79
C THR A 131 5.68 -6.25 -17.98
N GLY A 132 4.39 -5.92 -18.12
CA GLY A 132 3.60 -6.36 -19.29
C GLY A 132 2.25 -6.98 -18.98
N GLY A 133 1.88 -7.13 -17.69
CA GLY A 133 0.58 -7.65 -17.29
C GLY A 133 0.57 -9.14 -17.00
N GLN A 134 1.61 -9.63 -16.33
CA GLN A 134 1.66 -11.01 -15.85
C GLN A 134 0.75 -11.21 -14.65
N TYR A 135 0.38 -12.47 -14.42
CA TYR A 135 -0.38 -12.88 -13.25
C TYR A 135 0.27 -12.45 -11.94
N GLY A 136 -0.54 -12.00 -11.00
CA GLY A 136 -0.16 -11.67 -9.63
C GLY A 136 -1.15 -12.26 -8.62
N TRP A 137 -0.80 -12.24 -7.35
CA TRP A 137 -1.59 -12.84 -6.27
C TRP A 137 -2.97 -12.21 -6.04
N THR A 138 -3.22 -11.05 -6.66
CA THR A 138 -4.51 -10.35 -6.62
C THR A 138 -5.27 -10.39 -7.94
N THR A 139 -4.70 -10.98 -8.98
CA THR A 139 -5.38 -11.16 -10.27
C THR A 139 -6.63 -12.02 -10.10
N PRO A 140 -7.81 -11.57 -10.52
CA PRO A 140 -9.04 -12.33 -10.38
C PRO A 140 -8.99 -13.66 -11.17
N ALA A 141 -9.58 -14.72 -10.62
CA ALA A 141 -9.72 -15.99 -11.32
C ALA A 141 -10.57 -15.82 -12.60
N GLY A 142 -10.23 -16.53 -13.66
CA GLY A 142 -10.88 -16.43 -14.96
C GLY A 142 -10.38 -15.29 -15.86
N TYR A 143 -9.64 -14.32 -15.34
CA TYR A 143 -9.15 -13.18 -16.13
C TYR A 143 -7.83 -13.48 -16.82
N CYS A 144 -7.75 -13.14 -18.12
CA CYS A 144 -6.55 -13.34 -18.92
C CYS A 144 -5.42 -12.38 -18.54
N THR A 145 -4.21 -12.90 -18.54
CA THR A 145 -2.97 -12.13 -18.35
C THR A 145 -1.95 -12.53 -19.39
N ASP A 146 -0.80 -11.85 -19.42
CA ASP A 146 0.32 -12.19 -20.32
C ASP A 146 0.87 -13.60 -20.05
N SER A 147 0.99 -13.97 -18.79
CA SER A 147 1.48 -15.29 -18.37
C SER A 147 0.38 -16.35 -18.22
N SER A 148 -0.90 -15.98 -18.35
CA SER A 148 -2.05 -16.87 -18.29
C SER A 148 -3.10 -16.46 -19.34
N PRO A 149 -2.85 -16.72 -20.62
CA PRO A 149 -3.70 -16.25 -21.72
C PRO A 149 -5.09 -16.89 -21.77
N LEU A 150 -5.28 -18.03 -21.13
CA LEU A 150 -6.59 -18.71 -21.02
C LEU A 150 -7.37 -18.30 -19.75
N GLY A 151 -6.82 -17.37 -18.97
CA GLY A 151 -7.34 -16.97 -17.66
C GLY A 151 -6.75 -17.80 -16.52
N MET A 152 -6.81 -17.24 -15.32
CA MET A 152 -6.33 -17.92 -14.13
C MET A 152 -7.37 -18.86 -13.58
N TRP A 153 -6.96 -20.09 -13.27
CA TRP A 153 -7.79 -21.11 -12.66
C TRP A 153 -7.66 -21.15 -11.12
N GLU A 154 -6.56 -20.61 -10.58
CA GLU A 154 -6.32 -20.58 -9.14
C GLU A 154 -7.06 -19.44 -8.45
N PRO A 155 -7.61 -19.66 -7.24
CA PRO A 155 -8.12 -18.58 -6.41
C PRO A 155 -6.98 -17.67 -5.94
N ASN A 156 -7.24 -16.38 -5.91
CA ASN A 156 -6.28 -15.37 -5.43
C ASN A 156 -6.48 -15.01 -3.94
N TRP A 157 -5.67 -14.06 -3.43
CA TRP A 157 -5.70 -13.62 -2.04
C TRP A 157 -6.95 -12.84 -1.61
N VAL A 158 -7.90 -12.59 -2.49
CA VAL A 158 -9.11 -11.79 -2.22
C VAL A 158 -10.40 -12.51 -2.64
N GLN A 159 -10.30 -13.75 -3.10
CA GLN A 159 -11.44 -14.58 -3.53
C GLN A 159 -11.52 -15.87 -2.71
N GLY A 160 -12.69 -16.48 -2.68
CA GLY A 160 -12.91 -17.79 -2.10
C GLY A 160 -12.63 -17.89 -0.59
N GLY A 161 -12.89 -16.81 0.16
CA GLY A 161 -12.64 -16.75 1.60
C GLY A 161 -11.19 -16.51 1.99
N ARG A 162 -10.29 -16.36 1.04
CA ARG A 162 -8.89 -15.98 1.25
C ARG A 162 -8.77 -14.47 1.24
N ASP A 163 -8.37 -13.87 2.37
CA ASP A 163 -8.15 -12.42 2.44
C ASP A 163 -6.77 -12.13 3.03
N ILE A 164 -5.93 -11.48 2.25
CA ILE A 164 -4.60 -11.08 2.68
C ILE A 164 -4.63 -10.17 3.92
N LEU A 165 -5.69 -9.39 4.11
CA LEU A 165 -5.85 -8.57 5.31
C LEU A 165 -6.10 -9.44 6.55
N ALA A 166 -6.80 -10.56 6.42
CA ALA A 166 -6.97 -11.54 7.50
C ALA A 166 -5.63 -12.15 7.91
N VAL A 167 -4.78 -12.49 6.94
CA VAL A 167 -3.43 -13.01 7.18
C VAL A 167 -2.57 -11.98 7.91
N LEU A 168 -2.61 -10.72 7.49
CA LEU A 168 -1.87 -9.63 8.13
C LEU A 168 -2.38 -9.33 9.55
N LYS A 169 -3.70 -9.41 9.78
CA LYS A 169 -4.30 -9.31 11.12
C LYS A 169 -3.79 -10.42 12.01
N ALA A 170 -3.84 -11.66 11.54
CA ALA A 170 -3.33 -12.83 12.27
C ALA A 170 -1.82 -12.73 12.55
N ALA A 171 -1.05 -12.13 11.63
CA ALA A 171 0.37 -11.85 11.82
C ALA A 171 0.63 -10.74 12.86
N GLY A 172 -0.38 -9.94 13.22
CA GLY A 172 -0.30 -8.93 14.27
C GLY A 172 -0.24 -7.49 13.78
N ALA A 173 -0.71 -7.18 12.57
CA ALA A 173 -0.91 -5.80 12.14
C ALA A 173 -1.90 -5.08 13.07
N THR A 174 -1.67 -3.79 13.37
CA THR A 174 -2.50 -3.01 14.27
C THR A 174 -3.51 -2.12 13.56
N PHE A 175 -3.26 -1.80 12.28
CA PHE A 175 -4.25 -1.08 11.45
C PHE A 175 -4.27 -1.63 10.03
N LEU A 176 -5.47 -1.98 9.53
CA LEU A 176 -5.69 -2.50 8.19
C LEU A 176 -6.94 -1.86 7.57
N ALA A 177 -6.81 -1.36 6.35
CA ALA A 177 -7.92 -0.84 5.56
C ALA A 177 -7.79 -1.23 4.09
N ARG A 178 -8.91 -1.27 3.38
CA ARG A 178 -8.97 -1.49 1.93
C ARG A 178 -9.86 -0.45 1.28
N HIS A 179 -9.39 0.11 0.17
CA HIS A 179 -10.10 1.13 -0.60
C HIS A 179 -9.90 0.95 -2.09
N THR A 180 -10.59 1.77 -2.86
CA THR A 180 -10.36 1.98 -4.28
C THR A 180 -9.84 3.40 -4.54
N SER A 181 -9.19 3.59 -5.68
CA SER A 181 -8.68 4.91 -6.07
C SER A 181 -9.78 5.96 -6.30
N PHE A 182 -11.02 5.55 -6.52
CA PHE A 182 -12.15 6.45 -6.74
C PHE A 182 -12.97 6.75 -5.46
N GLU A 183 -12.75 6.02 -4.37
CA GLU A 183 -13.27 6.44 -3.07
C GLU A 183 -12.56 7.72 -2.62
N GLY A 184 -13.36 8.74 -2.29
CA GLY A 184 -12.86 10.07 -1.97
C GLY A 184 -12.34 10.17 -0.54
N ARG A 185 -13.15 10.73 0.34
CA ARG A 185 -12.78 11.08 1.71
C ARG A 185 -12.41 9.88 2.59
N ASN A 186 -13.12 8.76 2.47
CA ASN A 186 -12.90 7.58 3.32
C ASN A 186 -11.48 7.01 3.20
N ALA A 187 -10.94 6.95 1.99
CA ALA A 187 -9.56 6.51 1.79
C ALA A 187 -8.54 7.47 2.44
N VAL A 188 -8.76 8.80 2.34
CA VAL A 188 -7.91 9.80 3.00
C VAL A 188 -7.97 9.64 4.52
N LEU A 189 -9.15 9.46 5.11
CA LEU A 189 -9.31 9.26 6.55
C LEU A 189 -8.62 7.99 7.04
N SER A 190 -8.69 6.89 6.29
CA SER A 190 -7.97 5.65 6.64
C SER A 190 -6.46 5.83 6.53
N ILE A 191 -5.95 6.56 5.53
CA ILE A 191 -4.51 6.88 5.42
C ILE A 191 -4.07 7.77 6.59
N LYS A 192 -4.87 8.75 7.00
CA LYS A 192 -4.58 9.57 8.20
C LYS A 192 -4.49 8.70 9.46
N LYS A 193 -5.46 7.81 9.69
CA LYS A 193 -5.41 6.87 10.82
C LYS A 193 -4.17 5.99 10.77
N ALA A 194 -3.82 5.47 9.61
CA ALA A 194 -2.61 4.68 9.40
C ALA A 194 -1.32 5.45 9.76
N LEU A 195 -1.25 6.74 9.42
CA LEU A 195 -0.12 7.61 9.75
C LEU A 195 -0.04 7.98 11.23
N LEU A 196 -1.19 8.02 11.92
CA LEU A 196 -1.27 8.32 13.36
C LEU A 196 -1.02 7.09 14.24
N ASN A 197 -1.19 5.88 13.69
CA ASN A 197 -0.90 4.65 14.42
C ASN A 197 0.59 4.52 14.72
N ASN A 198 0.93 4.28 15.99
CA ASN A 198 2.29 4.01 16.41
C ASN A 198 2.58 2.50 16.31
N GLY A 199 2.70 2.00 15.10
CA GLY A 199 2.91 0.59 14.81
C GLY A 199 2.71 0.29 13.33
N PHE A 200 2.52 -0.97 13.00
CA PHE A 200 2.37 -1.42 11.62
C PHE A 200 0.96 -1.13 11.10
N SER A 201 0.89 -0.34 10.04
CA SER A 201 -0.33 -0.01 9.32
C SER A 201 -0.25 -0.40 7.85
N LEU A 202 -1.35 -0.91 7.29
CA LEU A 202 -1.46 -1.14 5.85
C LEU A 202 -2.79 -0.63 5.31
N VAL A 203 -2.71 0.15 4.24
CA VAL A 203 -3.87 0.57 3.44
C VAL A 203 -3.71 -0.01 2.03
N HIS A 204 -4.56 -0.97 1.69
CA HIS A 204 -4.64 -1.63 0.40
C HIS A 204 -5.56 -0.83 -0.52
N VAL A 205 -5.07 -0.36 -1.68
CA VAL A 205 -5.84 0.51 -2.57
C VAL A 205 -5.85 -0.05 -3.99
N TYR A 206 -7.02 -0.50 -4.43
CA TYR A 206 -7.22 -0.91 -5.82
C TYR A 206 -7.29 0.30 -6.75
N PHE A 207 -6.66 0.17 -7.92
CA PHE A 207 -6.74 1.20 -8.94
C PHE A 207 -6.72 0.63 -10.37
N PRO A 208 -7.41 1.29 -11.33
CA PRO A 208 -7.45 0.87 -12.71
C PRO A 208 -6.09 0.91 -13.40
N CYS A 209 -5.68 -0.19 -14.04
CA CYS A 209 -4.62 -0.21 -15.02
C CYS A 209 -5.21 -0.23 -16.43
N VAL A 210 -5.09 0.88 -17.15
CA VAL A 210 -5.65 1.03 -18.50
C VAL A 210 -4.81 0.34 -19.57
N THR A 211 -3.51 0.16 -19.33
CA THR A 211 -2.56 -0.31 -20.34
C THR A 211 -2.59 -1.82 -20.48
N ASN A 212 -2.44 -2.56 -19.38
CA ASN A 212 -2.34 -4.02 -19.43
C ASN A 212 -3.60 -4.72 -18.93
N PHE A 213 -3.98 -4.56 -17.65
CA PHE A 213 -5.18 -5.23 -17.13
C PHE A 213 -6.45 -4.87 -17.94
N GLY A 214 -6.71 -3.59 -18.16
CA GLY A 214 -7.85 -3.17 -18.96
C GLY A 214 -7.83 -3.75 -20.37
N ALA A 215 -6.69 -3.71 -21.04
CA ALA A 215 -6.58 -4.20 -22.42
C ALA A 215 -6.70 -5.73 -22.53
N ARG A 216 -6.05 -6.48 -21.63
CA ARG A 216 -5.99 -7.95 -21.71
C ARG A 216 -7.17 -8.64 -21.03
N ALA A 217 -7.46 -8.24 -19.79
CA ALA A 217 -8.48 -8.87 -18.98
C ALA A 217 -9.90 -8.37 -19.28
N LEU A 218 -10.06 -7.09 -19.64
CA LEU A 218 -11.37 -6.47 -19.89
C LEU A 218 -11.60 -6.12 -21.37
N GLY A 219 -10.65 -6.36 -22.25
CA GLY A 219 -10.75 -6.05 -23.68
C GLY A 219 -10.88 -4.55 -23.99
N THR A 220 -10.53 -3.66 -23.05
CA THR A 220 -10.71 -2.22 -23.23
C THR A 220 -9.57 -1.41 -22.60
N ARG A 221 -9.24 -0.28 -23.23
CA ARG A 221 -8.33 0.73 -22.66
C ARG A 221 -9.06 2.01 -22.25
N ARG A 222 -10.39 2.02 -22.34
CA ARG A 222 -11.22 3.18 -21.99
C ARG A 222 -11.27 3.32 -20.47
N PRO A 223 -10.73 4.39 -19.87
CA PRO A 223 -10.69 4.54 -18.41
C PRO A 223 -12.09 4.42 -17.78
N ALA A 224 -13.10 5.08 -18.36
CA ALA A 224 -14.46 5.07 -17.84
C ALA A 224 -15.04 3.65 -17.71
N ALA A 225 -14.81 2.77 -18.68
CA ALA A 225 -15.29 1.39 -18.64
C ALA A 225 -14.59 0.58 -17.55
N ILE A 226 -13.28 0.79 -17.37
CA ILE A 226 -12.50 0.10 -16.33
C ILE A 226 -12.91 0.59 -14.94
N TYR A 227 -13.11 1.89 -14.75
CA TYR A 227 -13.63 2.45 -13.50
C TYR A 227 -15.03 1.91 -13.18
N GLN A 228 -15.90 1.77 -14.19
CA GLN A 228 -17.22 1.19 -14.02
C GLN A 228 -17.14 -0.27 -13.57
N TRP A 229 -16.27 -1.08 -14.17
CA TRP A 229 -16.01 -2.47 -13.78
C TRP A 229 -15.64 -2.57 -12.29
N PHE A 230 -14.75 -1.69 -11.77
CA PHE A 230 -14.41 -1.64 -10.35
C PHE A 230 -15.60 -1.23 -9.48
N ARG A 231 -16.37 -0.22 -9.89
CA ARG A 231 -17.54 0.27 -9.13
C ARG A 231 -18.58 -0.80 -8.93
N GLU A 232 -18.90 -1.54 -9.97
CA GLU A 232 -19.89 -2.63 -9.94
C GLU A 232 -19.48 -3.77 -8.98
N ARG A 233 -18.21 -3.88 -8.65
CA ARG A 233 -17.62 -4.90 -7.79
C ARG A 233 -17.32 -4.41 -6.37
N THR A 234 -17.53 -3.14 -6.09
CA THR A 234 -17.17 -2.53 -4.80
C THR A 234 -18.38 -2.39 -3.89
N ALA A 235 -18.24 -2.87 -2.64
CA ALA A 235 -19.18 -2.63 -1.55
C ALA A 235 -18.44 -2.28 -0.26
N ALA A 236 -19.13 -1.63 0.66
CA ALA A 236 -18.57 -1.36 1.99
C ALA A 236 -18.33 -2.66 2.77
N MET A 237 -17.39 -2.64 3.70
CA MET A 237 -16.95 -3.82 4.46
C MET A 237 -18.08 -4.44 5.29
N ASP A 238 -19.00 -3.60 5.79
CA ASP A 238 -20.16 -3.92 6.64
C ASP A 238 -21.45 -4.29 5.86
N GLN A 239 -21.41 -4.17 4.52
CA GLN A 239 -22.54 -4.47 3.65
C GLN A 239 -22.39 -5.84 2.99
N ALA A 240 -23.49 -6.43 2.50
CA ALA A 240 -23.41 -7.59 1.61
C ALA A 240 -22.61 -7.22 0.35
N GLY A 241 -21.70 -8.10 -0.08
CA GLY A 241 -20.95 -7.89 -1.30
C GLY A 241 -21.86 -8.04 -2.53
N PRO A 242 -21.55 -7.39 -3.66
CA PRO A 242 -22.26 -7.62 -4.90
C PRO A 242 -22.08 -9.09 -5.34
N GLU A 243 -23.13 -9.66 -5.94
CA GLU A 243 -23.08 -10.99 -6.56
C GLU A 243 -22.33 -10.91 -7.90
N VAL A 244 -21.02 -10.87 -7.82
CA VAL A 244 -20.13 -10.77 -8.98
C VAL A 244 -18.93 -11.69 -8.79
N ASP A 245 -18.22 -11.96 -9.87
CA ASP A 245 -17.06 -12.84 -9.94
C ASP A 245 -15.86 -12.38 -9.07
N PHE A 246 -15.77 -11.09 -8.77
CA PHE A 246 -14.66 -10.52 -7.98
C PHE A 246 -15.17 -9.37 -7.08
N PRO A 247 -15.83 -9.69 -5.95
CA PRO A 247 -16.32 -8.67 -5.04
C PRO A 247 -15.18 -8.00 -4.26
N LEU A 248 -15.16 -6.66 -4.27
CA LEU A 248 -14.22 -5.83 -3.54
C LEU A 248 -14.89 -5.24 -2.29
N ARG A 249 -14.41 -5.60 -1.11
CA ARG A 249 -14.90 -5.08 0.16
C ARG A 249 -13.99 -3.96 0.64
N THR A 250 -14.55 -2.75 0.82
CA THR A 250 -13.78 -1.53 1.13
C THR A 250 -14.19 -0.91 2.45
N GLY A 251 -13.24 -0.28 3.13
CA GLY A 251 -13.37 0.31 4.45
C GLY A 251 -12.22 -0.06 5.37
N ILE A 252 -12.39 0.24 6.66
CA ILE A 252 -11.47 -0.21 7.70
C ILE A 252 -11.76 -1.70 7.98
N TYR A 253 -10.76 -2.53 7.76
CA TYR A 253 -10.85 -3.97 8.01
C TYR A 253 -10.57 -4.31 9.47
N TYR A 254 -9.58 -3.63 10.07
CA TYR A 254 -9.18 -3.81 11.45
C TYR A 254 -8.54 -2.55 12.00
N ASP A 255 -8.95 -2.13 13.19
CA ASP A 255 -8.40 -0.98 13.91
C ASP A 255 -8.16 -1.34 15.37
N ALA A 256 -6.93 -1.65 15.69
CA ALA A 256 -6.40 -1.80 17.02
C ALA A 256 -5.18 -0.87 17.20
N SER A 257 -5.29 0.32 16.63
CA SER A 257 -4.24 1.33 16.65
C SER A 257 -3.77 1.60 18.08
N ASN A 258 -2.45 1.67 18.25
CA ASN A 258 -1.79 1.92 19.53
C ASN A 258 -2.11 0.90 20.66
N SER A 259 -2.65 -0.27 20.32
CA SER A 259 -3.01 -1.32 21.30
C SER A 259 -1.80 -2.07 21.87
N ARG A 260 -0.65 -1.96 21.24
CA ARG A 260 0.61 -2.56 21.69
C ARG A 260 1.80 -1.69 21.31
N PRO A 261 2.92 -1.79 22.05
CA PRO A 261 4.12 -0.99 21.80
C PRO A 261 4.69 -1.22 20.39
N GLU A 262 5.27 -0.18 19.82
CA GLU A 262 6.02 -0.24 18.58
C GLU A 262 7.35 -0.97 18.76
N PHE A 263 7.86 -1.62 17.72
CA PHE A 263 9.06 -2.45 17.73
C PHE A 263 10.29 -1.74 18.29
N CYS A 264 10.57 -0.51 17.87
CA CYS A 264 11.74 0.22 18.32
C CYS A 264 11.60 0.74 19.74
N GLU A 265 10.39 1.06 20.18
CA GLU A 265 10.11 1.43 21.58
C GLU A 265 10.38 0.24 22.51
N ASN A 266 9.88 -0.95 22.15
CA ASN A 266 10.16 -2.18 22.89
C ASN A 266 11.66 -2.48 22.95
N LEU A 267 12.36 -2.33 21.82
CA LEU A 267 13.80 -2.59 21.77
C LEU A 267 14.58 -1.61 22.66
N ARG A 268 14.24 -0.32 22.61
CA ARG A 268 14.88 0.70 23.46
C ARG A 268 14.64 0.43 24.94
N ALA A 269 13.41 0.11 25.31
CA ALA A 269 13.06 -0.23 26.70
C ALA A 269 13.81 -1.49 27.17
N TRP A 270 13.97 -2.48 26.29
CA TRP A 270 14.71 -3.68 26.61
C TRP A 270 16.21 -3.40 26.78
N VAL A 271 16.83 -2.61 25.88
CA VAL A 271 18.24 -2.21 25.96
C VAL A 271 18.51 -1.44 27.25
N ALA A 272 17.63 -0.50 27.64
CA ALA A 272 17.78 0.23 28.91
C ALA A 272 17.82 -0.71 30.14
N LYS A 273 16.91 -1.68 30.18
CA LYS A 273 16.90 -2.69 31.26
C LYS A 273 18.20 -3.53 31.33
N VAL A 274 18.72 -3.91 30.17
CA VAL A 274 19.97 -4.68 30.12
C VAL A 274 21.16 -3.83 30.61
N GLN A 275 21.19 -2.55 30.25
CA GLN A 275 22.24 -1.62 30.71
C GLN A 275 22.20 -1.41 32.24
N GLU A 276 21.01 -1.23 32.81
CA GLU A 276 20.81 -1.11 34.25
C GLU A 276 21.26 -2.36 35.00
N GLN A 277 20.99 -3.54 34.45
CA GLN A 277 21.43 -4.81 35.06
C GLN A 277 22.93 -5.10 34.86
N GLY A 278 23.48 -4.66 33.74
CA GLY A 278 24.91 -4.84 33.42
C GLY A 278 25.85 -3.90 34.17
N GLY A 279 25.34 -2.70 34.56
CA GLY A 279 26.09 -1.74 35.38
C GLY A 279 26.30 -2.18 36.86
N ASN A 280 25.59 -3.24 37.28
CA ASN A 280 25.70 -3.84 38.61
C ASN A 280 26.55 -5.12 38.66
N ARG A 281 27.26 -5.42 37.57
CA ARG A 281 28.25 -6.51 37.50
C ARG A 281 29.65 -5.90 37.22
#